data_c075a21003d92926939781ee8439b826
#
_entry.id   c075a21003d92926939781ee8439b826
#
_cell.length_a   1.000
_cell.length_b   1.000
_cell.length_c   1.000
_cell.angle_alpha   90.00
_cell.angle_beta   90.00
_cell.angle_gamma   90.00
#
_symmetry.space_group_name_H-M   'P 1'
#
loop_
_entity.id
_entity.type
_entity.pdbx_description
1 polymer ?
#
loop_
_entity_poly.entity_id
_entity_poly.type
_entity_poly.pdbx_seq_one_letter_code
_entity_poly.pdbx_strand_id
1 'polypeptide(L)'
;MQRAGAEGTLADDTVIERGDFLWTDFGIDYAGLHTDMQHMGYVLHIGESGPPAGLLQGLAVTNRMQDMILEEMQLGRTGNEVLASFKSRMEGEGIDGTMYSHPIGDHGHAAGPLVGLADLDNKPVPVRGDVGVLRAEMWYAVELCARSYVEEWGQTVLFRQEENGILTETGNHFALYRQEGFHLVV
;
A
#
# COMPACT_ATOMS: atom_id res chain seq x y z
N MET A 1 13.58 4.00 3.21
CA MET A 1 14.65 3.23 2.53
C MET A 1 15.10 2.06 3.40
N GLN A 2 15.39 0.92 2.82
CA GLN A 2 15.90 -0.27 3.50
C GLN A 2 17.13 -0.81 2.73
N ARG A 3 18.00 -1.55 3.39
CA ARG A 3 19.25 -2.07 2.82
C ARG A 3 19.52 -3.47 3.36
N ALA A 4 20.12 -4.34 2.54
CA ALA A 4 20.57 -5.66 2.98
C ALA A 4 21.54 -5.56 4.17
N GLY A 5 21.29 -6.34 5.22
CA GLY A 5 22.11 -6.36 6.44
C GLY A 5 21.89 -5.17 7.40
N ALA A 6 20.98 -4.23 7.09
CA ALA A 6 20.57 -3.17 8.00
C ALA A 6 19.15 -3.47 8.54
N GLU A 7 18.96 -3.28 9.83
CA GLU A 7 17.64 -3.47 10.45
C GLU A 7 16.75 -2.24 10.22
N GLY A 8 15.51 -2.50 9.78
CA GLY A 8 14.46 -1.49 9.67
C GLY A 8 14.69 -0.43 8.60
N THR A 9 14.12 0.75 8.82
CA THR A 9 14.24 1.91 7.93
C THR A 9 15.51 2.70 8.27
N LEU A 10 16.30 3.03 7.25
CA LEU A 10 17.52 3.81 7.41
C LEU A 10 17.20 5.27 7.77
N ALA A 11 18.16 5.94 8.42
CA ALA A 11 18.03 7.33 8.80
C ALA A 11 17.92 8.28 7.60
N ASP A 12 17.30 9.44 7.78
CA ASP A 12 16.98 10.41 6.72
C ASP A 12 18.23 11.01 6.04
N ASP A 13 19.37 11.03 6.72
CA ASP A 13 20.65 11.52 6.20
C ASP A 13 21.50 10.42 5.51
N THR A 14 20.94 9.21 5.40
CA THR A 14 21.65 8.09 4.75
C THR A 14 21.78 8.33 3.23
N VAL A 15 23.00 8.23 2.74
CA VAL A 15 23.25 8.31 1.29
C VAL A 15 22.74 7.06 0.60
N ILE A 16 22.00 7.25 -0.50
CA ILE A 16 21.49 6.16 -1.34
C ILE A 16 22.68 5.47 -2.00
N GLU A 17 22.69 4.14 -1.93
CA GLU A 17 23.74 3.28 -2.51
C GLU A 17 23.14 2.18 -3.38
N ARG A 18 23.98 1.53 -4.16
CA ARG A 18 23.58 0.35 -4.96
C ARG A 18 23.13 -0.79 -4.05
N GLY A 19 22.01 -1.41 -4.42
CA GLY A 19 21.35 -2.44 -3.62
C GLY A 19 20.30 -1.91 -2.66
N ASP A 20 20.09 -0.59 -2.57
CA ASP A 20 19.05 -0.03 -1.71
C ASP A 20 17.64 -0.27 -2.27
N PHE A 21 16.73 -0.65 -1.38
CA PHE A 21 15.31 -0.65 -1.60
C PHE A 21 14.75 0.71 -1.16
N LEU A 22 14.18 1.41 -2.11
CA LEU A 22 13.60 2.74 -1.92
C LEU A 22 12.10 2.65 -1.80
N TRP A 23 11.52 3.54 -1.01
CA TRP A 23 10.10 3.77 -0.90
C TRP A 23 9.86 5.27 -0.88
N THR A 24 8.89 5.70 -1.64
CA THR A 24 8.43 7.09 -1.69
C THR A 24 6.95 7.15 -1.40
N ASP A 25 6.56 8.20 -0.69
CA ASP A 25 5.18 8.54 -0.41
C ASP A 25 4.98 9.98 -0.92
N PHE A 26 4.11 10.15 -1.91
CA PHE A 26 3.92 11.44 -2.56
C PHE A 26 2.56 11.59 -3.20
N GLY A 27 2.08 12.83 -3.23
CA GLY A 27 0.90 13.24 -3.97
C GLY A 27 1.17 14.41 -4.89
N ILE A 28 0.32 14.61 -5.87
CA ILE A 28 0.30 15.79 -6.74
C ILE A 28 -1.04 16.51 -6.54
N ASP A 29 -0.98 17.82 -6.40
CA ASP A 29 -2.15 18.68 -6.52
C ASP A 29 -2.20 19.26 -7.95
N TYR A 30 -3.27 18.96 -8.66
CA TYR A 30 -3.51 19.52 -9.98
C TYR A 30 -4.98 19.94 -10.12
N ALA A 31 -5.19 21.22 -10.37
CA ALA A 31 -6.52 21.81 -10.52
C ALA A 31 -7.47 21.55 -9.33
N GLY A 32 -6.94 21.48 -8.10
CA GLY A 32 -7.71 21.21 -6.88
C GLY A 32 -8.05 19.74 -6.64
N LEU A 33 -7.45 18.83 -7.41
CA LEU A 33 -7.51 17.39 -7.16
C LEU A 33 -6.15 16.90 -6.69
N HIS A 34 -6.18 16.09 -5.65
CA HIS A 34 -4.99 15.48 -5.08
C HIS A 34 -4.92 14.00 -5.43
N THR A 35 -3.71 13.49 -5.64
CA THR A 35 -3.41 12.06 -5.61
C THR A 35 -2.67 11.73 -4.33
N ASP A 36 -2.66 10.46 -3.96
CA ASP A 36 -1.86 9.94 -2.86
C ASP A 36 -1.35 8.55 -3.24
N MET A 37 -0.03 8.38 -3.29
CA MET A 37 0.57 7.15 -3.83
C MET A 37 1.87 6.82 -3.14
N GLN A 38 2.08 5.52 -2.90
CA GLN A 38 3.35 4.99 -2.42
C GLN A 38 3.91 3.99 -3.42
N HIS A 39 5.09 4.28 -3.91
CA HIS A 39 5.80 3.42 -4.86
C HIS A 39 7.16 3.01 -4.34
N MET A 40 7.63 1.87 -4.83
CA MET A 40 8.90 1.26 -4.47
C MET A 40 9.88 1.29 -5.62
N GLY A 41 11.16 1.55 -5.29
CA GLY A 41 12.28 1.53 -6.23
C GLY A 41 13.40 0.64 -5.73
N TYR A 42 14.29 0.27 -6.64
CA TYR A 42 15.50 -0.49 -6.33
C TYR A 42 16.69 0.08 -7.08
N VAL A 43 17.79 0.29 -6.36
CA VAL A 43 19.05 0.79 -6.94
C VAL A 43 19.89 -0.40 -7.39
N LEU A 44 20.01 -0.60 -8.70
CA LEU A 44 20.72 -1.75 -9.26
C LEU A 44 22.21 -1.78 -8.88
N HIS A 45 22.72 -2.95 -8.54
CA HIS A 45 24.16 -3.18 -8.57
C HIS A 45 24.71 -3.18 -10.01
N ILE A 46 26.00 -2.98 -10.15
CA ILE A 46 26.64 -3.03 -11.47
C ILE A 46 26.46 -4.42 -12.07
N GLY A 47 25.84 -4.47 -13.24
CA GLY A 47 25.58 -5.74 -13.96
C GLY A 47 24.26 -6.41 -13.62
N GLU A 48 23.47 -5.88 -12.69
CA GLU A 48 22.11 -6.34 -12.46
C GLU A 48 21.14 -5.79 -13.52
N SER A 49 20.10 -6.57 -13.82
CA SER A 49 19.00 -6.19 -14.72
C SER A 49 17.67 -6.01 -14.01
N GLY A 50 17.60 -6.28 -12.71
CA GLY A 50 16.41 -6.18 -11.90
C GLY A 50 16.68 -6.46 -10.41
N PRO A 51 15.69 -6.27 -9.53
CA PRO A 51 15.83 -6.51 -8.12
C PRO A 51 15.93 -8.02 -7.81
N PRO A 52 16.40 -8.39 -6.61
CA PRO A 52 16.35 -9.76 -6.10
C PRO A 52 14.94 -10.37 -6.17
N ALA A 53 14.84 -11.68 -6.34
CA ALA A 53 13.58 -12.38 -6.47
C ALA A 53 12.70 -12.23 -5.22
N GLY A 54 13.29 -12.21 -4.04
CA GLY A 54 12.56 -11.99 -2.78
C GLY A 54 11.90 -10.62 -2.69
N LEU A 55 12.52 -9.57 -3.27
CA LEU A 55 11.88 -8.26 -3.36
C LEU A 55 10.67 -8.29 -4.31
N LEU A 56 10.78 -8.97 -5.47
CA LEU A 56 9.63 -9.13 -6.37
C LEU A 56 8.48 -9.92 -5.73
N GLN A 57 8.79 -10.93 -4.91
CA GLN A 57 7.79 -11.68 -4.14
C GLN A 57 7.09 -10.78 -3.12
N GLY A 58 7.82 -9.92 -2.40
CA GLY A 58 7.23 -8.96 -1.47
C GLY A 58 6.27 -7.96 -2.15
N LEU A 59 6.65 -7.45 -3.33
CA LEU A 59 5.76 -6.61 -4.15
C LEU A 59 4.50 -7.40 -4.59
N ALA A 60 4.65 -8.66 -4.96
CA ALA A 60 3.50 -9.49 -5.32
C ALA A 60 2.54 -9.69 -4.15
N VAL A 61 3.04 -9.78 -2.91
CA VAL A 61 2.20 -9.85 -1.70
C VAL A 61 1.39 -8.56 -1.52
N THR A 62 2.00 -7.38 -1.65
CA THR A 62 1.26 -6.12 -1.54
C THR A 62 0.26 -5.94 -2.68
N ASN A 63 0.59 -6.35 -3.91
CA ASN A 63 -0.36 -6.39 -5.03
C ASN A 63 -1.55 -7.33 -4.73
N ARG A 64 -1.30 -8.50 -4.15
CA ARG A 64 -2.37 -9.41 -3.72
C ARG A 64 -3.27 -8.78 -2.66
N MET A 65 -2.70 -8.06 -1.70
CA MET A 65 -3.47 -7.33 -0.69
C MET A 65 -4.34 -6.23 -1.33
N GLN A 66 -3.82 -5.51 -2.33
CA GLN A 66 -4.60 -4.50 -3.05
C GLN A 66 -5.77 -5.11 -3.83
N ASP A 67 -5.58 -6.29 -4.44
CA ASP A 67 -6.70 -7.02 -5.08
C ASP A 67 -7.77 -7.37 -4.03
N MET A 68 -7.35 -7.96 -2.92
CA MET A 68 -8.28 -8.36 -1.86
C MET A 68 -9.09 -7.18 -1.30
N ILE A 69 -8.43 -6.04 -1.05
CA ILE A 69 -9.14 -4.90 -0.47
C ILE A 69 -10.13 -4.28 -1.46
N LEU A 70 -9.79 -4.15 -2.74
CA LEU A 70 -10.73 -3.65 -3.73
C LEU A 70 -11.95 -4.56 -3.89
N GLU A 71 -11.78 -5.88 -3.79
CA GLU A 71 -12.88 -6.84 -3.78
C GLU A 71 -13.78 -6.69 -2.54
N GLU A 72 -13.20 -6.38 -1.37
CA GLU A 72 -13.94 -6.19 -0.13
C GLU A 72 -14.61 -4.80 0.01
N MET A 73 -14.12 -3.80 -0.71
CA MET A 73 -14.68 -2.43 -0.71
C MET A 73 -16.02 -2.35 -1.47
N GLN A 74 -16.99 -3.16 -1.05
CA GLN A 74 -18.31 -3.19 -1.65
C GLN A 74 -19.18 -2.02 -1.19
N LEU A 75 -19.99 -1.49 -2.09
CA LEU A 75 -20.90 -0.38 -1.80
C LEU A 75 -21.89 -0.76 -0.69
N GLY A 76 -22.16 0.18 0.21
CA GLY A 76 -23.06 0.00 1.34
C GLY A 76 -22.39 -0.56 2.60
N ARG A 77 -21.14 -1.01 2.54
CA ARG A 77 -20.40 -1.45 3.73
C ARG A 77 -19.73 -0.28 4.44
N THR A 78 -19.54 -0.41 5.75
CA THR A 78 -18.69 0.52 6.53
C THR A 78 -17.22 0.16 6.35
N GLY A 79 -16.31 1.07 6.69
CA GLY A 79 -14.89 0.81 6.64
C GLY A 79 -14.45 -0.32 7.59
N ASN A 80 -15.06 -0.40 8.78
CA ASN A 80 -14.76 -1.47 9.74
C ASN A 80 -15.26 -2.85 9.29
N GLU A 81 -16.39 -2.92 8.58
CA GLU A 81 -16.85 -4.19 7.97
C GLU A 81 -15.90 -4.66 6.87
N VAL A 82 -15.42 -3.74 6.03
CA VAL A 82 -14.42 -4.04 5.00
C VAL A 82 -13.10 -4.51 5.64
N LEU A 83 -12.61 -3.78 6.65
CA LEU A 83 -11.39 -4.15 7.38
C LEU A 83 -11.48 -5.56 7.98
N ALA A 84 -12.63 -5.90 8.60
CA ALA A 84 -12.82 -7.21 9.22
C ALA A 84 -12.72 -8.36 8.19
N SER A 85 -13.37 -8.21 7.03
CA SER A 85 -13.29 -9.19 5.94
C SER A 85 -11.88 -9.29 5.35
N PHE A 86 -11.26 -8.15 5.07
CA PHE A 86 -9.90 -8.08 4.56
C PHE A 86 -8.90 -8.76 5.49
N LYS A 87 -8.97 -8.45 6.80
CA LYS A 87 -8.13 -9.09 7.82
C LYS A 87 -8.29 -10.61 7.82
N SER A 88 -9.53 -11.12 7.78
CA SER A 88 -9.79 -12.56 7.73
C SER A 88 -9.15 -13.22 6.50
N ARG A 89 -9.15 -12.53 5.35
CA ARG A 89 -8.50 -13.03 4.12
C ARG A 89 -6.97 -13.04 4.27
N MET A 90 -6.37 -11.97 4.78
CA MET A 90 -4.93 -11.95 5.05
C MET A 90 -4.50 -13.09 5.98
N GLU A 91 -5.24 -13.31 7.08
CA GLU A 91 -4.99 -14.41 8.00
C GLU A 91 -5.10 -15.77 7.30
N GLY A 92 -6.10 -15.94 6.45
CA GLY A 92 -6.30 -17.16 5.65
C GLY A 92 -5.18 -17.44 4.63
N GLU A 93 -4.54 -16.41 4.12
CA GLU A 93 -3.41 -16.50 3.18
C GLU A 93 -2.04 -16.40 3.89
N GLY A 94 -2.01 -16.27 5.22
CA GLY A 94 -0.77 -16.18 6.02
C GLY A 94 0.03 -14.89 5.76
N ILE A 95 -0.63 -13.80 5.38
CA ILE A 95 0.01 -12.51 5.09
C ILE A 95 0.17 -11.72 6.39
N ASP A 96 1.40 -11.33 6.70
CA ASP A 96 1.72 -10.36 7.77
C ASP A 96 1.69 -8.94 7.19
N GLY A 97 0.57 -8.27 7.36
CA GLY A 97 0.36 -6.94 6.81
C GLY A 97 -0.62 -6.08 7.59
N THR A 98 -0.62 -4.79 7.28
CA THR A 98 -1.58 -3.81 7.82
C THR A 98 -2.21 -2.99 6.71
N MET A 99 -3.43 -2.51 6.98
CA MET A 99 -4.25 -1.73 6.06
C MET A 99 -4.49 -0.34 6.64
N TYR A 100 -4.29 0.65 5.80
CA TYR A 100 -4.81 1.99 6.00
C TYR A 100 -5.30 2.53 4.67
N SER A 101 -6.61 2.56 4.47
CA SER A 101 -7.20 3.11 3.24
C SER A 101 -8.18 4.21 3.61
N HIS A 102 -8.07 5.33 2.94
CA HIS A 102 -8.85 6.53 3.26
C HIS A 102 -9.44 7.17 2.00
N PRO A 103 -10.57 7.88 2.12
CA PRO A 103 -11.09 8.67 1.01
C PRO A 103 -10.09 9.74 0.59
N ILE A 104 -9.98 9.93 -0.72
CA ILE A 104 -9.15 10.96 -1.32
C ILE A 104 -10.04 12.07 -1.90
N GLY A 105 -9.59 13.30 -1.89
CA GLY A 105 -10.35 14.45 -2.35
C GLY A 105 -9.48 15.67 -2.55
N ASP A 106 -9.99 16.85 -2.19
CA ASP A 106 -9.33 18.13 -2.37
C ASP A 106 -8.17 18.39 -1.38
N HIS A 107 -7.92 17.49 -0.43
CA HIS A 107 -6.87 17.59 0.58
C HIS A 107 -5.99 16.34 0.72
N GLY A 108 -6.02 15.41 -0.24
CA GLY A 108 -5.38 14.10 -0.10
C GLY A 108 -6.13 13.17 0.87
N HIS A 109 -6.61 13.68 2.00
CA HIS A 109 -7.41 12.96 3.00
C HIS A 109 -8.81 13.56 3.11
N ALA A 110 -9.78 13.01 2.39
CA ALA A 110 -11.16 13.49 2.39
C ALA A 110 -11.98 12.92 3.56
N ALA A 111 -13.20 13.47 3.72
CA ALA A 111 -14.17 12.95 4.66
C ALA A 111 -14.79 11.65 4.15
N GLY A 112 -14.99 10.69 5.06
CA GLY A 112 -15.62 9.39 4.76
C GLY A 112 -15.13 8.28 5.65
N PRO A 113 -15.63 7.04 5.47
CA PRO A 113 -15.23 5.90 6.25
C PRO A 113 -13.78 5.51 5.98
N LEU A 114 -13.01 5.31 7.05
CA LEU A 114 -11.66 4.76 6.98
C LEU A 114 -11.70 3.23 6.98
N VAL A 115 -10.83 2.61 6.21
CA VAL A 115 -10.59 1.16 6.25
C VAL A 115 -9.24 0.91 6.89
N GLY A 116 -9.23 0.67 8.21
CA GLY A 116 -8.00 0.55 8.98
C GLY A 116 -7.35 1.91 9.29
N LEU A 117 -6.28 1.84 10.03
CA LEU A 117 -5.42 2.98 10.38
C LEU A 117 -4.05 2.40 10.79
N ALA A 118 -2.97 2.97 10.28
CA ALA A 118 -1.61 2.46 10.48
C ALA A 118 -1.27 2.19 11.95
N ASP A 119 -1.64 3.12 12.84
CA ASP A 119 -1.34 3.03 14.29
C ASP A 119 -2.26 2.06 15.05
N LEU A 120 -3.31 1.55 14.43
CA LEU A 120 -4.26 0.64 15.08
C LEU A 120 -4.00 -0.84 14.82
N ASP A 121 -3.02 -1.17 13.98
CA ASP A 121 -2.60 -2.55 13.71
C ASP A 121 -3.80 -3.48 13.38
N ASN A 122 -4.56 -3.12 12.34
CA ASN A 122 -5.77 -3.81 11.88
C ASN A 122 -6.92 -3.91 12.92
N LYS A 123 -6.95 -3.05 13.90
CA LYS A 123 -8.10 -2.90 14.80
C LYS A 123 -9.16 -1.98 14.18
N PRO A 124 -10.44 -2.14 14.52
CA PRO A 124 -11.50 -1.24 14.06
C PRO A 124 -11.19 0.22 14.37
N VAL A 125 -11.44 1.09 13.40
CA VAL A 125 -11.23 2.53 13.56
C VAL A 125 -12.41 3.14 14.30
N PRO A 126 -12.22 3.69 15.52
CA PRO A 126 -13.31 4.30 16.27
C PRO A 126 -13.94 5.46 15.48
N VAL A 127 -15.27 5.54 15.48
CA VAL A 127 -16.08 6.58 14.82
C VAL A 127 -15.88 6.60 13.30
N ARG A 128 -14.68 6.93 12.80
CA ARG A 128 -14.42 7.12 11.36
C ARG A 128 -14.48 5.84 10.53
N GLY A 129 -14.34 4.67 11.13
CA GLY A 129 -14.53 3.40 10.43
C GLY A 129 -16.00 3.09 10.12
N ASP A 130 -16.94 3.66 10.90
CA ASP A 130 -18.38 3.43 10.79
C ASP A 130 -19.18 4.71 10.47
N VAL A 131 -18.51 5.82 10.16
CA VAL A 131 -19.14 7.07 9.79
C VAL A 131 -19.65 7.04 8.35
N GLY A 132 -20.80 6.44 8.12
CA GLY A 132 -21.35 6.24 6.78
C GLY A 132 -20.85 4.96 6.12
N VAL A 133 -21.16 4.83 4.84
CA VAL A 133 -20.86 3.64 4.04
C VAL A 133 -20.13 4.00 2.75
N LEU A 134 -19.44 3.04 2.17
CA LEU A 134 -18.84 3.15 0.85
C LEU A 134 -19.91 3.38 -0.21
N ARG A 135 -19.68 4.29 -1.13
CA ARG A 135 -20.58 4.68 -2.21
C ARG A 135 -19.86 4.69 -3.55
N ALA A 136 -20.63 4.59 -4.61
CA ALA A 136 -20.08 4.79 -5.95
C ALA A 136 -19.50 6.21 -6.10
N GLU A 137 -18.54 6.35 -7.01
CA GLU A 137 -17.80 7.58 -7.33
C GLU A 137 -16.91 8.09 -6.17
N MET A 138 -16.71 7.30 -5.11
CA MET A 138 -15.69 7.60 -4.11
C MET A 138 -14.31 7.15 -4.60
N TRP A 139 -13.33 8.01 -4.36
CA TRP A 139 -11.93 7.72 -4.58
C TRP A 139 -11.26 7.41 -3.24
N TYR A 140 -10.39 6.41 -3.26
CA TYR A 140 -9.65 5.98 -2.08
C TYR A 140 -8.15 5.89 -2.39
N ALA A 141 -7.33 6.35 -1.45
CA ALA A 141 -5.95 5.91 -1.33
C ALA A 141 -5.97 4.49 -0.74
N VAL A 142 -5.59 3.51 -1.56
CA VAL A 142 -5.52 2.09 -1.17
C VAL A 142 -4.12 1.83 -0.63
N GLU A 143 -3.90 2.29 0.60
CA GLU A 143 -2.64 2.23 1.32
C GLU A 143 -2.55 0.98 2.20
N LEU A 144 -1.41 0.30 2.14
CA LEU A 144 -1.14 -0.89 2.92
C LEU A 144 0.36 -1.17 3.06
N CYS A 145 0.69 -2.05 3.99
CA CYS A 145 2.04 -2.60 4.04
C CYS A 145 2.02 -4.10 4.36
N ALA A 146 3.07 -4.80 3.91
CA ALA A 146 3.33 -6.19 4.23
C ALA A 146 4.78 -6.41 4.66
N ARG A 147 4.99 -7.37 5.55
CA ARG A 147 6.31 -7.88 5.89
C ARG A 147 6.56 -9.18 5.17
N SER A 148 7.64 -9.24 4.40
CA SER A 148 8.04 -10.44 3.67
C SER A 148 9.51 -10.74 3.91
N TYR A 149 9.83 -12.01 4.10
CA TYR A 149 11.22 -12.44 4.21
C TYR A 149 11.87 -12.45 2.84
N VAL A 150 13.01 -11.79 2.72
CA VAL A 150 13.81 -11.72 1.49
C VAL A 150 15.04 -12.63 1.67
N GLU A 151 15.00 -13.76 1.01
CA GLU A 151 16.03 -14.81 1.12
C GLU A 151 17.43 -14.27 0.84
N GLU A 152 17.59 -13.49 -0.24
CA GLU A 152 18.88 -12.94 -0.68
C GLU A 152 19.48 -11.97 0.35
N TRP A 153 18.62 -11.38 1.19
CA TRP A 153 19.05 -10.45 2.23
C TRP A 153 19.13 -11.10 3.61
N GLY A 154 18.54 -12.31 3.77
CA GLY A 154 18.46 -13.01 5.04
C GLY A 154 17.67 -12.25 6.11
N GLN A 155 16.74 -11.39 5.71
CA GLN A 155 15.99 -10.51 6.61
C GLN A 155 14.55 -10.28 6.15
N THR A 156 13.70 -9.87 7.09
CA THR A 156 12.34 -9.41 6.79
C THR A 156 12.38 -7.95 6.34
N VAL A 157 11.72 -7.67 5.22
CA VAL A 157 11.62 -6.35 4.59
C VAL A 157 10.17 -5.87 4.67
N LEU A 158 9.97 -4.58 4.94
CA LEU A 158 8.67 -3.95 4.96
C LEU A 158 8.39 -3.32 3.59
N PHE A 159 7.37 -3.84 2.93
CA PHE A 159 6.86 -3.33 1.64
C PHE A 159 5.67 -2.42 1.91
N ARG A 160 5.66 -1.24 1.33
CA ARG A 160 4.57 -0.28 1.39
C ARG A 160 4.12 0.07 -0.01
N GLN A 161 2.83 0.09 -0.22
CA GLN A 161 2.24 0.40 -1.51
C GLN A 161 0.93 1.15 -1.33
N GLU A 162 0.68 2.10 -2.21
CA GLU A 162 -0.53 2.89 -2.23
C GLU A 162 -0.89 3.30 -3.64
N GLU A 163 -2.14 3.08 -4.00
CA GLU A 163 -2.68 3.41 -5.30
C GLU A 163 -4.06 4.06 -5.16
N ASN A 164 -4.41 4.89 -6.11
CA ASN A 164 -5.72 5.53 -6.12
C ASN A 164 -6.77 4.57 -6.71
N GLY A 165 -7.71 4.12 -5.89
CA GLY A 165 -8.82 3.27 -6.27
C GLY A 165 -10.12 4.05 -6.46
N ILE A 166 -10.93 3.64 -7.40
CA ILE A 166 -12.26 4.21 -7.67
C ILE A 166 -13.30 3.15 -7.38
N LEU A 167 -14.30 3.50 -6.55
CA LEU A 167 -15.45 2.66 -6.28
C LEU A 167 -16.55 2.96 -7.29
N THR A 168 -17.08 1.94 -7.96
CA THR A 168 -18.16 2.09 -8.93
C THR A 168 -19.26 1.07 -8.73
N GLU A 169 -20.44 1.31 -9.30
CA GLU A 169 -21.56 0.37 -9.28
C GLU A 169 -21.28 -0.93 -10.03
N THR A 170 -20.34 -0.91 -10.97
CA THR A 170 -20.02 -2.05 -11.84
C THR A 170 -18.74 -2.80 -11.45
N GLY A 171 -18.07 -2.35 -10.40
CA GLY A 171 -16.82 -2.93 -9.88
C GLY A 171 -15.76 -1.88 -9.63
N ASN A 172 -14.92 -2.13 -8.63
CA ASN A 172 -13.86 -1.22 -8.25
C ASN A 172 -12.61 -1.44 -9.11
N HIS A 173 -11.85 -0.40 -9.36
CA HIS A 173 -10.62 -0.48 -10.15
C HIS A 173 -9.64 0.62 -9.71
N PHE A 174 -8.37 0.48 -10.06
CA PHE A 174 -7.40 1.55 -9.89
C PHE A 174 -7.63 2.67 -10.90
N ALA A 175 -7.45 3.91 -10.48
CA ALA A 175 -7.58 5.10 -11.33
C ALA A 175 -6.58 5.11 -12.49
N LEU A 176 -5.38 4.58 -12.21
CA LEU A 176 -4.30 4.32 -13.15
C LEU A 176 -3.87 2.85 -13.01
N TYR A 177 -2.83 2.42 -13.73
CA TYR A 177 -2.24 1.11 -13.46
C TYR A 177 -1.43 1.18 -12.17
N ARG A 178 -1.58 0.15 -11.33
CA ARG A 178 -0.79 0.00 -10.10
C ARG A 178 0.65 -0.36 -10.41
N GLN A 179 1.51 -0.21 -9.44
CA GLN A 179 2.88 -0.66 -9.54
C GLN A 179 2.97 -2.20 -9.57
N GLU A 180 3.41 -2.77 -10.70
CA GLU A 180 3.62 -4.23 -10.87
C GLU A 180 5.11 -4.61 -10.92
N GLY A 181 6.00 -3.64 -10.90
CA GLY A 181 7.44 -3.80 -10.88
C GLY A 181 8.13 -2.64 -10.18
N PHE A 182 9.36 -2.85 -9.74
CA PHE A 182 10.14 -1.78 -9.11
C PHE A 182 10.56 -0.72 -10.11
N HIS A 183 10.55 0.55 -9.69
CA HIS A 183 11.27 1.59 -10.38
C HIS A 183 12.78 1.33 -10.24
N LEU A 184 13.48 1.13 -11.35
CA LEU A 184 14.89 0.81 -11.35
C LEU A 184 15.76 2.06 -11.47
N VAL A 185 16.68 2.21 -10.52
CA VAL A 185 17.70 3.27 -10.52
C VAL A 185 19.04 2.65 -10.92
N VAL A 186 19.74 3.23 -11.92
CA VAL A 186 20.98 2.71 -12.51
C VAL A 186 22.20 3.51 -12.07
#